data_96a2af9e8b4b40d1faf749841c4220a1
#
_entry.id   96a2af9e8b4b40d1faf749841c4220a1
#
_cell.length_a   1.000
_cell.length_b   1.000
_cell.length_c   1.000
_cell.angle_alpha   90.00
_cell.angle_beta   90.00
_cell.angle_gamma   90.00
#
_symmetry.space_group_name_H-M   'P 1'
#
loop_
_entity.id
_entity.type
_entity.pdbx_description
1 polymer ?
#
loop_
_entity_poly.entity_id
_entity_poly.type
_entity_poly.pdbx_seq_one_letter_code
_entity_poly.pdbx_strand_id
1 'polypeptide(L)'
;MDDTLDRLVRFNELGRVAARVSDTVLDELRSMSAATIDRYLKPHRDARYPQALGTTKPSHILRSSIPVRTAMDPLPPGPGFYELDTVAHCGHTTKGEYLRTLTATDPVSGWTLIRAIRNNAHVNVRAGMDWIRRASPIPIAGMDFDNGSEFLNWSVIAWCDEREIPVTRGRPYQHNDNAHVEQRNGDWVRRHAFRYRYETDHELRLLNELHGLVMKRKNHLLPCVKATGWTHTSSGRKKRVYDAPRTPYQRLLDAGVLDIAAHAALEAEHAKLNPAAITRRILRIQQQLVDLAAARTQGTRPAG
;
A
#
# COMPACT_ATOMS: atom_id res chain seq x y z
N MET A 1 12.09 -14.11 6.07
CA MET A 1 13.42 -13.56 5.73
C MET A 1 14.18 -14.48 4.78
N ASP A 2 14.04 -15.79 4.95
CA ASP A 2 14.72 -16.82 4.15
C ASP A 2 14.57 -16.62 2.64
N ASP A 3 13.34 -16.48 2.14
CA ASP A 3 13.09 -16.24 0.72
C ASP A 3 13.82 -15.00 0.16
N THR A 4 13.96 -13.93 0.95
CA THR A 4 14.69 -12.72 0.50
C THR A 4 16.20 -12.96 0.43
N LEU A 5 16.79 -13.63 1.42
CA LEU A 5 18.22 -13.95 1.42
C LEU A 5 18.55 -14.93 0.29
N ASP A 6 17.77 -15.97 0.10
CA ASP A 6 17.95 -16.95 -0.96
C ASP A 6 17.84 -16.31 -2.37
N ARG A 7 16.95 -15.33 -2.54
CA ARG A 7 16.89 -14.54 -3.78
C ARG A 7 18.12 -13.66 -3.98
N LEU A 8 18.64 -13.01 -2.93
CA LEU A 8 19.86 -12.20 -3.04
C LEU A 8 21.07 -13.07 -3.47
N VAL A 9 21.20 -14.27 -2.91
CA VAL A 9 22.21 -15.25 -3.32
C VAL A 9 21.98 -15.69 -4.77
N ARG A 10 20.77 -16.12 -5.10
CA ARG A 10 20.39 -16.61 -6.45
C ARG A 10 20.66 -15.58 -7.55
N PHE A 11 20.39 -14.29 -7.28
CA PHE A 11 20.60 -13.22 -8.25
C PHE A 11 21.99 -12.57 -8.16
N ASN A 12 22.90 -13.16 -7.39
CA ASN A 12 24.27 -12.64 -7.19
C ASN A 12 24.29 -11.16 -6.75
N GLU A 13 23.38 -10.80 -5.84
CA GLU A 13 23.20 -9.40 -5.39
C GLU A 13 23.98 -9.05 -4.12
N LEU A 14 24.75 -9.97 -3.59
CA LEU A 14 25.57 -9.73 -2.39
C LEU A 14 26.77 -8.82 -2.70
N GLY A 15 27.20 -8.71 -3.95
CA GLY A 15 28.18 -7.73 -4.42
C GLY A 15 29.45 -7.67 -3.55
N ARG A 16 29.83 -6.46 -3.11
CA ARG A 16 31.02 -6.22 -2.30
C ARG A 16 31.00 -6.88 -0.93
N VAL A 17 29.85 -7.27 -0.42
CA VAL A 17 29.71 -7.95 0.88
C VAL A 17 29.72 -9.47 0.75
N ALA A 18 29.68 -10.02 -0.46
CA ALA A 18 29.66 -11.45 -0.70
C ALA A 18 30.82 -12.18 0.01
N ALA A 19 32.02 -11.61 0.00
CA ALA A 19 33.20 -12.14 0.68
C ALA A 19 33.08 -12.17 2.23
N ARG A 20 32.11 -11.44 2.81
CA ARG A 20 31.85 -11.39 4.27
C ARG A 20 30.61 -12.22 4.66
N VAL A 21 29.92 -12.78 3.69
CA VAL A 21 28.67 -13.55 3.90
C VAL A 21 29.03 -15.03 3.79
N SER A 22 29.41 -15.62 4.94
CA SER A 22 29.56 -17.07 5.09
C SER A 22 28.21 -17.72 5.36
N ASP A 23 28.13 -19.05 5.26
CA ASP A 23 26.94 -19.80 5.63
C ASP A 23 26.53 -19.52 7.07
N THR A 24 27.49 -19.38 7.99
CA THR A 24 27.25 -19.00 9.39
C THR A 24 26.55 -17.64 9.49
N VAL A 25 27.01 -16.64 8.73
CA VAL A 25 26.38 -15.30 8.70
C VAL A 25 24.97 -15.36 8.12
N LEU A 26 24.74 -16.18 7.10
CA LEU A 26 23.39 -16.39 6.54
C LEU A 26 22.46 -17.02 7.59
N ASP A 27 22.93 -18.00 8.34
CA ASP A 27 22.15 -18.64 9.39
C ASP A 27 21.85 -17.70 10.57
N GLU A 28 22.82 -16.88 10.96
CA GLU A 28 22.60 -15.82 11.95
C GLU A 28 21.55 -14.81 11.48
N LEU A 29 21.63 -14.35 10.24
CA LEU A 29 20.65 -13.44 9.63
C LEU A 29 19.24 -14.07 9.54
N ARG A 30 19.17 -15.37 9.25
CA ARG A 30 17.90 -16.11 9.25
C ARG A 30 17.31 -16.22 10.66
N SER A 31 18.14 -16.37 11.67
CA SER A 31 17.71 -16.45 13.07
C SER A 31 17.25 -15.11 13.66
N MET A 32 17.60 -13.98 13.04
CA MET A 32 17.25 -12.65 13.55
C MET A 32 15.74 -12.41 13.53
N SER A 33 15.20 -11.95 14.65
CA SER A 33 13.79 -11.53 14.70
C SER A 33 13.53 -10.27 13.88
N ALA A 34 12.32 -10.15 13.32
CA ALA A 34 11.89 -8.95 12.58
C ALA A 34 12.07 -7.67 13.43
N ALA A 35 11.83 -7.73 14.75
CA ALA A 35 12.04 -6.62 15.67
C ALA A 35 13.51 -6.23 15.81
N THR A 36 14.42 -7.19 15.78
CA THR A 36 15.87 -6.93 15.81
C THR A 36 16.31 -6.23 14.55
N ILE A 37 15.91 -6.72 13.39
CA ILE A 37 16.20 -6.10 12.09
C ILE A 37 15.65 -4.68 12.03
N ASP A 38 14.41 -4.48 12.47
CA ASP A 38 13.74 -3.18 12.50
C ASP A 38 14.51 -2.18 13.39
N ARG A 39 15.03 -2.61 14.51
CA ARG A 39 15.84 -1.81 15.44
C ARG A 39 17.15 -1.35 14.80
N TYR A 40 17.86 -2.24 14.09
CA TYR A 40 19.09 -1.89 13.37
C TYR A 40 18.84 -0.90 12.22
N LEU A 41 17.72 -1.04 11.53
CA LEU A 41 17.39 -0.19 10.37
C LEU A 41 16.71 1.14 10.75
N LYS A 42 16.13 1.24 11.95
CA LYS A 42 15.36 2.42 12.40
C LYS A 42 16.13 3.75 12.29
N PRO A 43 17.39 3.90 12.76
CA PRO A 43 18.12 5.17 12.67
C PRO A 43 18.29 5.66 11.23
N HIS A 44 18.46 4.73 10.28
CA HIS A 44 18.60 5.05 8.86
C HIS A 44 17.28 5.45 8.18
N ARG A 45 16.15 5.04 8.75
CA ARG A 45 14.81 5.40 8.25
C ARG A 45 14.34 6.74 8.80
N ASP A 46 14.54 7.00 10.08
CA ASP A 46 14.01 8.20 10.77
C ASP A 46 14.66 9.50 10.27
N ALA A 47 15.89 9.43 9.76
CA ALA A 47 16.60 10.60 9.20
C ALA A 47 15.98 11.18 7.90
N ARG A 48 14.95 10.54 7.32
CA ARG A 48 14.46 10.83 5.95
C ARG A 48 13.05 11.43 5.83
N TYR A 49 12.26 11.68 6.91
CA TYR A 49 10.82 11.95 6.76
C TYR A 49 10.24 13.23 7.42
N PRO A 50 9.71 14.22 6.65
CA PRO A 50 8.89 15.36 7.17
C PRO A 50 7.38 15.05 7.29
N GLN A 51 6.62 15.84 8.09
CA GLN A 51 5.18 15.61 8.40
C GLN A 51 4.20 16.40 7.48
N ALA A 52 2.95 15.93 7.27
CA ALA A 52 1.95 16.50 6.35
C ALA A 52 0.51 16.62 6.92
N LEU A 53 -0.35 17.41 6.25
CA LEU A 53 -1.72 17.82 6.64
C LEU A 53 -2.84 17.03 5.92
N GLY A 54 -4.08 17.00 6.45
CA GLY A 54 -5.23 16.27 5.93
C GLY A 54 -6.36 17.17 5.37
N THR A 55 -7.19 16.66 4.42
CA THR A 55 -8.25 17.41 3.72
C THR A 55 -9.45 16.57 3.30
N THR A 56 -10.68 17.14 3.38
CA THR A 56 -11.97 17.02 2.64
C THR A 56 -13.23 16.65 3.43
N LYS A 57 -14.41 17.23 3.00
CA LYS A 57 -15.76 16.95 3.56
C LYS A 57 -16.75 16.55 2.44
N PRO A 58 -17.64 15.57 2.63
CA PRO A 58 -18.56 15.03 1.63
C PRO A 58 -20.03 15.44 1.77
N SER A 59 -20.86 15.13 0.73
CA SER A 59 -22.30 15.37 0.61
C SER A 59 -23.17 14.44 1.50
N HIS A 60 -24.27 14.97 2.06
CA HIS A 60 -25.10 14.27 3.07
C HIS A 60 -26.06 13.20 2.51
N ILE A 61 -26.61 13.38 1.31
CA ILE A 61 -27.71 12.56 0.77
C ILE A 61 -27.22 11.16 0.33
N LEU A 62 -26.10 11.06 -0.34
CA LEU A 62 -25.53 9.78 -0.77
C LEU A 62 -25.08 8.90 0.40
N ARG A 63 -24.67 9.51 1.50
CA ARG A 63 -24.26 8.77 2.70
C ARG A 63 -25.37 7.90 3.30
N SER A 64 -26.61 8.37 3.25
CA SER A 64 -27.72 7.63 3.86
C SER A 64 -28.13 6.37 3.08
N SER A 65 -27.79 6.27 1.80
CA SER A 65 -28.16 5.13 0.92
C SER A 65 -27.11 4.01 0.89
N ILE A 66 -25.86 4.27 1.35
CA ILE A 66 -24.79 3.27 1.32
C ILE A 66 -24.67 2.60 2.69
N PRO A 67 -24.71 1.26 2.76
CA PRO A 67 -24.56 0.52 4.01
C PRO A 67 -23.29 0.87 4.76
N VAL A 68 -23.37 0.99 6.07
CA VAL A 68 -22.23 1.27 6.94
C VAL A 68 -21.60 -0.04 7.36
N ARG A 69 -20.27 -0.13 7.19
CA ARG A 69 -19.44 -1.18 7.76
C ARG A 69 -18.58 -0.61 8.87
N THR A 70 -18.35 -1.38 9.92
CA THR A 70 -17.57 -0.97 11.09
C THR A 70 -16.40 -1.90 11.33
N ALA A 71 -15.41 -1.45 12.08
CA ALA A 71 -14.29 -2.28 12.52
C ALA A 71 -14.71 -3.51 13.37
N MET A 72 -15.95 -3.52 13.86
CA MET A 72 -16.52 -4.63 14.66
C MET A 72 -17.18 -5.68 13.78
N ASP A 73 -17.48 -5.36 12.53
CA ASP A 73 -18.09 -6.31 11.61
C ASP A 73 -17.08 -7.40 11.22
N PRO A 74 -17.53 -8.63 11.03
CA PRO A 74 -16.63 -9.71 10.63
C PRO A 74 -15.98 -9.40 9.29
N LEU A 75 -14.72 -9.81 9.15
CA LEU A 75 -14.07 -9.78 7.84
C LEU A 75 -14.85 -10.67 6.86
N PRO A 76 -14.83 -10.34 5.56
CA PRO A 76 -15.38 -11.22 4.54
C PRO A 76 -14.79 -12.63 4.65
N PRO A 77 -15.55 -13.68 4.26
CA PRO A 77 -15.09 -15.07 4.40
C PRO A 77 -13.88 -15.41 3.51
N GLY A 78 -13.58 -14.58 2.52
CA GLY A 78 -12.44 -14.75 1.62
C GLY A 78 -11.91 -13.44 1.07
N PRO A 79 -10.77 -13.47 0.34
CA PRO A 79 -10.21 -12.30 -0.33
C PRO A 79 -11.13 -11.78 -1.45
N GLY A 80 -10.98 -10.49 -1.79
CA GLY A 80 -11.70 -9.82 -2.88
C GLY A 80 -12.50 -8.59 -2.45
N PHE A 81 -12.68 -8.38 -1.16
CA PHE A 81 -13.33 -7.20 -0.63
C PHE A 81 -12.29 -6.13 -0.27
N TYR A 82 -12.24 -5.03 -1.03
CA TYR A 82 -11.20 -4.03 -0.91
C TYR A 82 -11.64 -2.81 -0.11
N GLU A 83 -10.85 -2.41 0.88
CA GLU A 83 -10.92 -1.09 1.49
C GLU A 83 -10.18 -0.09 0.59
N LEU A 84 -10.84 1.02 0.21
CA LEU A 84 -10.29 2.05 -0.66
C LEU A 84 -10.13 3.38 0.08
N ASP A 85 -9.01 4.06 -0.20
CA ASP A 85 -8.73 5.41 0.29
C ASP A 85 -7.81 6.16 -0.71
N THR A 86 -7.69 7.47 -0.55
CA THR A 86 -6.77 8.30 -1.33
C THR A 86 -5.72 9.00 -0.49
N VAL A 87 -4.49 9.02 -0.97
CA VAL A 87 -3.40 9.81 -0.41
C VAL A 87 -3.15 11.05 -1.25
N ALA A 88 -3.33 12.22 -0.65
CA ALA A 88 -3.03 13.51 -1.28
C ALA A 88 -1.51 13.78 -1.29
N HIS A 89 -0.98 14.15 -2.44
CA HIS A 89 0.40 14.63 -2.62
C HIS A 89 0.42 16.16 -2.72
N CYS A 90 -0.14 16.83 -1.72
CA CYS A 90 -0.29 18.29 -1.67
C CYS A 90 0.92 19.04 -1.09
N GLY A 91 1.87 18.33 -0.46
CA GLY A 91 2.95 18.97 0.31
C GLY A 91 2.38 19.76 1.50
N HIS A 92 2.84 20.99 1.63
CA HIS A 92 2.46 21.90 2.72
C HIS A 92 1.26 22.81 2.38
N THR A 93 0.65 22.67 1.19
CA THR A 93 -0.51 23.47 0.78
C THR A 93 -1.50 22.65 -0.02
N THR A 94 -2.78 22.87 0.23
CA THR A 94 -3.89 22.22 -0.50
C THR A 94 -4.44 23.09 -1.63
N LYS A 95 -3.84 24.26 -1.88
CA LYS A 95 -4.25 25.14 -2.98
C LYS A 95 -3.83 24.58 -4.33
N GLY A 96 -4.70 24.72 -5.33
CA GLY A 96 -4.45 24.24 -6.70
C GLY A 96 -4.55 22.72 -6.87
N GLU A 97 -4.26 22.24 -8.07
CA GLU A 97 -4.27 20.81 -8.37
C GLU A 97 -2.99 20.11 -7.90
N TYR A 98 -3.14 18.88 -7.46
CA TYR A 98 -2.03 17.99 -7.08
C TYR A 98 -2.45 16.53 -7.27
N LEU A 99 -1.44 15.69 -7.45
CA LEU A 99 -1.65 14.27 -7.65
C LEU A 99 -2.18 13.60 -6.38
N ARG A 100 -2.90 12.51 -6.57
CA ARG A 100 -3.32 11.61 -5.49
C ARG A 100 -2.90 10.19 -5.79
N THR A 101 -2.80 9.37 -4.78
CA THR A 101 -2.65 7.92 -4.93
C THR A 101 -3.90 7.24 -4.40
N LEU A 102 -4.60 6.52 -5.25
CA LEU A 102 -5.67 5.61 -4.88
C LEU A 102 -5.05 4.32 -4.33
N THR A 103 -5.46 3.91 -3.15
CA THR A 103 -5.03 2.69 -2.47
C THR A 103 -6.22 1.77 -2.29
N ALA A 104 -6.09 0.51 -2.66
CA ALA A 104 -7.08 -0.53 -2.43
C ALA A 104 -6.39 -1.70 -1.71
N THR A 105 -6.89 -2.06 -0.54
CA THR A 105 -6.32 -3.13 0.30
C THR A 105 -7.39 -4.17 0.61
N ASP A 106 -7.11 -5.42 0.27
CA ASP A 106 -7.90 -6.55 0.73
C ASP A 106 -7.52 -6.90 2.19
N PRO A 107 -8.41 -6.75 3.17
CA PRO A 107 -8.10 -7.00 4.57
C PRO A 107 -7.85 -8.49 4.87
N VAL A 108 -8.36 -9.41 4.05
CA VAL A 108 -8.22 -10.87 4.26
C VAL A 108 -6.85 -11.38 3.85
N SER A 109 -6.36 -11.04 2.66
CA SER A 109 -5.01 -11.43 2.22
C SER A 109 -3.94 -10.40 2.58
N GLY A 110 -4.32 -9.12 2.72
CA GLY A 110 -3.41 -7.98 2.78
C GLY A 110 -2.89 -7.56 1.41
N TRP A 111 -3.40 -8.16 0.32
CA TRP A 111 -3.05 -7.75 -1.04
C TRP A 111 -3.44 -6.30 -1.25
N THR A 112 -2.50 -5.51 -1.73
CA THR A 112 -2.71 -4.07 -1.85
C THR A 112 -2.33 -3.61 -3.25
N LEU A 113 -3.21 -2.82 -3.84
CA LEU A 113 -3.02 -2.15 -5.13
C LEU A 113 -2.98 -0.66 -4.90
N ILE A 114 -2.00 0.01 -5.50
CA ILE A 114 -1.83 1.47 -5.39
C ILE A 114 -1.61 2.07 -6.77
N ARG A 115 -2.36 3.15 -7.07
CA ARG A 115 -2.31 3.83 -8.35
C ARG A 115 -2.33 5.34 -8.18
N ALA A 116 -1.31 6.04 -8.68
CA ALA A 116 -1.33 7.49 -8.74
C ALA A 116 -2.32 7.96 -9.83
N ILE A 117 -3.12 8.95 -9.49
CA ILE A 117 -4.14 9.60 -10.33
C ILE A 117 -3.92 11.11 -10.32
N ARG A 118 -4.44 11.80 -11.33
CA ARG A 118 -4.23 13.25 -11.55
C ARG A 118 -4.74 14.09 -10.37
N ASN A 119 -5.95 13.83 -9.93
CA ASN A 119 -6.62 14.52 -8.83
C ASN A 119 -7.80 13.66 -8.31
N ASN A 120 -8.62 14.22 -7.43
CA ASN A 120 -9.82 13.55 -6.88
C ASN A 120 -11.09 13.74 -7.70
N ALA A 121 -11.02 14.25 -8.95
CA ALA A 121 -12.19 14.29 -9.81
C ALA A 121 -12.69 12.86 -10.10
N HIS A 122 -14.01 12.67 -10.10
CA HIS A 122 -14.64 11.36 -10.25
C HIS A 122 -14.16 10.58 -11.49
N VAL A 123 -13.84 11.28 -12.59
CA VAL A 123 -13.31 10.65 -13.82
C VAL A 123 -11.95 10.00 -13.58
N ASN A 124 -11.06 10.66 -12.82
CA ASN A 124 -9.73 10.12 -12.49
C ASN A 124 -9.80 9.01 -11.45
N VAL A 125 -10.71 9.14 -10.47
CA VAL A 125 -10.96 8.10 -9.46
C VAL A 125 -11.50 6.85 -10.14
N ARG A 126 -12.51 6.97 -11.02
CA ARG A 126 -13.06 5.84 -11.80
C ARG A 126 -11.98 5.18 -12.68
N ALA A 127 -11.17 5.96 -13.38
CA ALA A 127 -10.07 5.41 -14.17
C ALA A 127 -9.05 4.62 -13.28
N GLY A 128 -8.78 5.12 -12.08
CA GLY A 128 -7.99 4.43 -11.08
C GLY A 128 -8.64 3.13 -10.59
N MET A 129 -9.94 3.14 -10.33
CA MET A 129 -10.72 1.95 -9.94
C MET A 129 -10.79 0.90 -11.06
N ASP A 130 -10.96 1.33 -12.31
CA ASP A 130 -10.88 0.45 -13.47
C ASP A 130 -9.51 -0.22 -13.59
N TRP A 131 -8.45 0.53 -13.32
CA TRP A 131 -7.10 -0.04 -13.29
C TRP A 131 -6.95 -1.05 -12.15
N ILE A 132 -7.42 -0.74 -10.92
CA ILE A 132 -7.41 -1.66 -9.77
C ILE A 132 -8.14 -2.96 -10.11
N ARG A 133 -9.33 -2.86 -10.71
CA ARG A 133 -10.12 -4.03 -11.12
C ARG A 133 -9.36 -4.94 -12.10
N ARG A 134 -8.67 -4.36 -13.06
CA ARG A 134 -7.86 -5.14 -14.02
C ARG A 134 -6.56 -5.69 -13.43
N ALA A 135 -5.98 -4.99 -12.46
CA ALA A 135 -4.72 -5.37 -11.81
C ALA A 135 -4.92 -6.34 -10.63
N SER A 136 -6.14 -6.49 -10.15
CA SER A 136 -6.47 -7.46 -9.09
C SER A 136 -6.27 -8.89 -9.61
N PRO A 137 -5.54 -9.74 -8.90
CA PRO A 137 -5.39 -11.15 -9.28
C PRO A 137 -6.64 -11.99 -8.97
N ILE A 138 -7.60 -11.41 -8.26
CA ILE A 138 -8.85 -12.06 -7.84
C ILE A 138 -10.04 -11.18 -8.21
N PRO A 139 -11.23 -11.76 -8.42
CA PRO A 139 -12.46 -10.99 -8.62
C PRO A 139 -12.70 -10.04 -7.45
N ILE A 140 -13.23 -8.85 -7.76
CA ILE A 140 -13.63 -7.90 -6.72
C ILE A 140 -15.02 -8.28 -6.21
N ALA A 141 -15.07 -8.73 -4.96
CA ALA A 141 -16.32 -9.14 -4.28
C ALA A 141 -17.05 -7.96 -3.63
N GLY A 142 -16.40 -6.82 -3.46
CA GLY A 142 -16.97 -5.60 -2.91
C GLY A 142 -15.92 -4.53 -2.65
N MET A 143 -16.40 -3.32 -2.37
CA MET A 143 -15.54 -2.18 -2.04
C MET A 143 -16.07 -1.44 -0.81
N ASP A 144 -15.18 -1.10 0.11
CA ASP A 144 -15.46 -0.27 1.27
C ASP A 144 -14.75 1.07 1.12
N PHE A 145 -15.50 2.16 1.21
CA PHE A 145 -14.95 3.50 1.03
C PHE A 145 -14.84 4.22 2.38
N ASP A 146 -13.87 5.11 2.48
CA ASP A 146 -13.96 6.16 3.47
C ASP A 146 -15.13 7.12 3.13
N ASN A 147 -15.39 8.10 4.02
CA ASN A 147 -16.46 9.08 3.76
C ASN A 147 -16.03 10.23 2.83
N GLY A 148 -14.97 10.05 2.03
CA GLY A 148 -14.47 11.06 1.10
C GLY A 148 -15.45 11.34 -0.06
N SER A 149 -15.57 12.61 -0.45
CA SER A 149 -16.43 13.01 -1.58
C SER A 149 -15.93 12.47 -2.93
N GLU A 150 -14.68 12.07 -3.00
CA GLU A 150 -14.09 11.43 -4.17
C GLU A 150 -14.72 10.06 -4.48
N PHE A 151 -15.18 9.35 -3.45
CA PHE A 151 -15.86 8.06 -3.58
C PHE A 151 -17.38 8.19 -3.47
N LEU A 152 -17.85 9.00 -2.51
CA LEU A 152 -19.28 9.17 -2.26
C LEU A 152 -19.87 10.21 -3.22
N ASN A 153 -19.93 9.85 -4.50
CA ASN A 153 -20.59 10.60 -5.57
C ASN A 153 -21.32 9.65 -6.52
N TRP A 154 -22.37 10.14 -7.20
CA TRP A 154 -23.21 9.35 -8.08
C TRP A 154 -22.44 8.64 -9.19
N SER A 155 -21.37 9.26 -9.72
CA SER A 155 -20.59 8.69 -10.81
C SER A 155 -19.78 7.44 -10.39
N VAL A 156 -19.26 7.41 -9.16
CA VAL A 156 -18.53 6.26 -8.61
C VAL A 156 -19.51 5.16 -8.23
N ILE A 157 -20.62 5.52 -7.58
CA ILE A 157 -21.63 4.53 -7.20
C ILE A 157 -22.24 3.86 -8.43
N ALA A 158 -22.66 4.64 -9.45
CA ALA A 158 -23.15 4.07 -10.70
C ALA A 158 -22.12 3.15 -11.38
N TRP A 159 -20.82 3.50 -11.32
CA TRP A 159 -19.76 2.64 -11.82
C TRP A 159 -19.67 1.29 -11.09
N CYS A 160 -19.90 1.28 -9.78
CA CYS A 160 -19.97 0.05 -8.98
C CYS A 160 -21.21 -0.75 -9.31
N ASP A 161 -22.39 -0.10 -9.38
CA ASP A 161 -23.67 -0.74 -9.70
C ASP A 161 -23.66 -1.40 -11.08
N GLU A 162 -23.13 -0.71 -12.10
CA GLU A 162 -22.97 -1.25 -13.46
C GLU A 162 -22.12 -2.52 -13.53
N ARG A 163 -21.31 -2.79 -12.50
CA ARG A 163 -20.38 -3.92 -12.41
C ARG A 163 -20.75 -4.90 -11.31
N GLU A 164 -21.93 -4.71 -10.73
CA GLU A 164 -22.44 -5.55 -9.63
C GLU A 164 -21.45 -5.65 -8.47
N ILE A 165 -20.72 -4.57 -8.17
CA ILE A 165 -19.76 -4.49 -7.07
C ILE A 165 -20.48 -3.89 -5.85
N PRO A 166 -20.76 -4.69 -4.81
CA PRO A 166 -21.33 -4.20 -3.56
C PRO A 166 -20.44 -3.14 -2.92
N VAL A 167 -21.07 -2.07 -2.41
CA VAL A 167 -20.39 -0.94 -1.78
C VAL A 167 -20.83 -0.81 -0.34
N THR A 168 -19.84 -0.59 0.54
CA THR A 168 -20.05 -0.16 1.92
C THR A 168 -19.23 1.09 2.20
N ARG A 169 -19.42 1.69 3.35
CA ARG A 169 -18.62 2.81 3.84
C ARG A 169 -18.38 2.74 5.34
N GLY A 170 -17.26 3.27 5.80
CA GLY A 170 -16.98 3.47 7.21
C GLY A 170 -17.92 4.50 7.88
N ARG A 171 -17.95 4.52 9.20
CA ARG A 171 -18.64 5.58 9.97
C ARG A 171 -17.88 6.90 9.85
N PRO A 172 -18.57 8.04 9.80
CA PRO A 172 -17.93 9.34 9.82
C PRO A 172 -17.06 9.52 11.10
N TYR A 173 -15.83 10.03 10.92
CA TYR A 173 -14.90 10.32 12.03
C TYR A 173 -14.42 9.10 12.85
N GLN A 174 -14.60 7.88 12.35
CA GLN A 174 -14.12 6.64 12.98
C GLN A 174 -12.97 6.04 12.16
N HIS A 175 -11.75 6.50 12.43
CA HIS A 175 -10.52 6.06 11.73
C HIS A 175 -10.26 4.55 11.83
N ASN A 176 -10.81 3.87 12.83
CA ASN A 176 -10.64 2.44 13.00
C ASN A 176 -11.41 1.59 12.00
N ASP A 177 -12.44 2.14 11.34
CA ASP A 177 -13.29 1.37 10.43
C ASP A 177 -12.55 0.98 9.12
N ASN A 178 -11.59 1.81 8.66
CA ASN A 178 -10.76 1.57 7.48
C ASN A 178 -9.26 1.44 7.85
N ALA A 179 -8.99 0.82 8.99
CA ALA A 179 -7.64 0.76 9.57
C ALA A 179 -6.61 0.06 8.68
N HIS A 180 -7.02 -0.91 7.86
CA HIS A 180 -6.10 -1.65 6.99
C HIS A 180 -5.57 -0.76 5.87
N VAL A 181 -6.44 -0.03 5.16
CA VAL A 181 -6.01 0.86 4.09
C VAL A 181 -5.27 2.08 4.63
N GLU A 182 -5.67 2.65 5.77
CA GLU A 182 -4.95 3.75 6.41
C GLU A 182 -3.51 3.37 6.77
N GLN A 183 -3.31 2.18 7.34
CA GLN A 183 -1.97 1.66 7.63
C GLN A 183 -1.14 1.53 6.34
N ARG A 184 -1.74 1.06 5.24
CA ARG A 184 -1.07 0.94 3.94
C ARG A 184 -0.69 2.31 3.37
N ASN A 185 -1.55 3.30 3.49
CA ASN A 185 -1.26 4.68 3.08
C ASN A 185 0.02 5.24 3.72
N GLY A 186 0.22 4.98 5.00
CA GLY A 186 1.45 5.34 5.69
C GLY A 186 2.67 4.58 5.19
N ASP A 187 2.56 3.25 5.16
CA ASP A 187 3.69 2.35 4.92
C ASP A 187 4.03 2.15 3.43
N TRP A 188 3.04 2.17 2.55
CA TRP A 188 3.23 1.92 1.12
C TRP A 188 3.38 3.19 0.30
N VAL A 189 2.57 4.21 0.59
CA VAL A 189 2.55 5.46 -0.19
C VAL A 189 3.47 6.50 0.43
N ARG A 190 3.15 6.99 1.64
CA ARG A 190 3.89 8.11 2.23
C ARG A 190 5.35 7.80 2.53
N ARG A 191 5.67 6.55 2.92
CA ARG A 191 7.06 6.13 3.16
C ARG A 191 7.89 6.09 1.87
N HIS A 192 7.29 5.82 0.71
CA HIS A 192 8.00 5.69 -0.55
C HIS A 192 7.93 6.96 -1.41
N ALA A 193 6.77 7.60 -1.48
CA ALA A 193 6.57 8.84 -2.24
C ALA A 193 6.87 10.10 -1.42
N PHE A 194 7.22 9.96 -0.13
CA PHE A 194 7.41 11.08 0.79
C PHE A 194 6.15 11.96 0.94
N ARG A 195 6.33 13.21 1.40
CA ARG A 195 5.25 14.16 1.64
C ARG A 195 5.42 15.43 0.84
N TYR A 196 6.07 15.32 -0.31
CA TYR A 196 6.25 16.43 -1.24
C TYR A 196 4.97 16.68 -2.04
N ARG A 197 4.92 17.84 -2.69
CA ARG A 197 3.88 18.14 -3.65
C ARG A 197 4.25 17.56 -5.02
N TYR A 198 3.28 16.87 -5.64
CA TYR A 198 3.40 16.35 -6.99
C TYR A 198 2.19 16.81 -7.81
N GLU A 199 2.41 17.31 -9.03
CA GLU A 199 1.34 17.93 -9.84
C GLU A 199 1.51 17.74 -11.35
N THR A 200 2.68 17.27 -11.80
CA THR A 200 2.99 17.14 -13.23
C THR A 200 2.75 15.73 -13.77
N ASP A 201 2.57 15.60 -15.10
CA ASP A 201 2.46 14.30 -15.77
C ASP A 201 3.73 13.46 -15.66
N HIS A 202 4.89 14.12 -15.59
CA HIS A 202 6.15 13.42 -15.37
C HIS A 202 6.19 12.78 -13.98
N GLU A 203 5.81 13.52 -12.95
CA GLU A 203 5.70 13.01 -11.58
C GLU A 203 4.63 11.91 -11.46
N LEU A 204 3.51 12.04 -12.18
CA LEU A 204 2.48 11.01 -12.25
C LEU A 204 3.03 9.68 -12.80
N ARG A 205 3.84 9.74 -13.87
CA ARG A 205 4.51 8.55 -14.43
C ARG A 205 5.51 7.93 -13.44
N LEU A 206 6.36 8.77 -12.82
CA LEU A 206 7.33 8.32 -11.82
C LEU A 206 6.67 7.69 -10.60
N LEU A 207 5.59 8.30 -10.08
CA LEU A 207 4.80 7.73 -8.99
C LEU A 207 4.21 6.37 -9.36
N ASN A 208 3.65 6.23 -10.57
CA ASN A 208 3.08 4.95 -11.00
C ASN A 208 4.15 3.87 -11.20
N GLU A 209 5.34 4.21 -11.66
CA GLU A 209 6.47 3.29 -11.71
C GLU A 209 6.92 2.89 -10.30
N LEU A 210 7.08 3.86 -9.40
CA LEU A 210 7.39 3.62 -7.99
C LEU A 210 6.37 2.68 -7.34
N HIS A 211 5.09 2.94 -7.52
CA HIS A 211 4.00 2.15 -6.97
C HIS A 211 4.02 0.71 -7.49
N GLY A 212 4.28 0.51 -8.78
CA GLY A 212 4.46 -0.83 -9.35
C GLY A 212 5.57 -1.64 -8.67
N LEU A 213 6.71 -1.00 -8.39
CA LEU A 213 7.82 -1.63 -7.67
C LEU A 213 7.50 -1.89 -6.19
N VAL A 214 6.82 -0.96 -5.53
CA VAL A 214 6.40 -1.11 -4.13
C VAL A 214 5.40 -2.27 -4.01
N MET A 215 4.43 -2.37 -4.93
CA MET A 215 3.47 -3.49 -4.95
C MET A 215 4.19 -4.84 -5.10
N LYS A 216 5.10 -4.96 -6.07
CA LYS A 216 5.92 -6.19 -6.25
C LYS A 216 6.68 -6.55 -4.99
N ARG A 217 7.37 -5.59 -4.40
CA ARG A 217 8.15 -5.81 -3.19
C ARG A 217 7.29 -6.23 -2.00
N LYS A 218 6.17 -5.52 -1.77
CA LYS A 218 5.38 -5.71 -0.55
C LYS A 218 4.36 -6.84 -0.65
N ASN A 219 3.74 -7.03 -1.80
CA ASN A 219 2.82 -8.14 -1.97
C ASN A 219 3.53 -9.49 -2.01
N HIS A 220 4.70 -9.56 -2.64
CA HIS A 220 5.36 -10.82 -2.89
C HIS A 220 6.51 -11.16 -1.94
N LEU A 221 7.26 -10.16 -1.45
CA LEU A 221 8.55 -10.40 -0.80
C LEU A 221 8.58 -10.02 0.69
N LEU A 222 7.63 -9.18 1.16
CA LEU A 222 7.63 -8.73 2.56
C LEU A 222 6.47 -9.36 3.34
N PRO A 223 6.77 -10.28 4.26
CA PRO A 223 5.74 -10.88 5.10
C PRO A 223 5.17 -9.86 6.09
N CYS A 224 3.92 -10.03 6.43
CA CYS A 224 3.22 -9.32 7.48
C CYS A 224 2.45 -10.28 8.37
N VAL A 225 2.22 -9.85 9.61
CA VAL A 225 1.40 -10.58 10.58
C VAL A 225 0.02 -9.96 10.67
N LYS A 226 -0.98 -10.77 10.98
CA LYS A 226 -2.36 -10.34 11.26
C LYS A 226 -2.74 -10.69 12.68
N ALA A 227 -3.48 -9.80 13.32
CA ALA A 227 -4.03 -10.07 14.64
C ALA A 227 -5.11 -11.16 14.53
N THR A 228 -4.96 -12.24 15.26
CA THR A 228 -5.88 -13.37 15.31
C THR A 228 -6.72 -13.41 16.60
N GLY A 229 -6.38 -12.56 17.57
CA GLY A 229 -7.10 -12.51 18.84
C GLY A 229 -6.34 -11.76 19.92
N TRP A 230 -6.75 -12.03 21.15
CA TRP A 230 -6.17 -11.48 22.36
C TRP A 230 -5.85 -12.57 23.38
N THR A 231 -4.75 -12.42 24.08
CA THR A 231 -4.39 -13.21 25.27
C THR A 231 -4.07 -12.27 26.42
N HIS A 232 -3.86 -12.81 27.62
CA HIS A 232 -3.41 -12.04 28.76
C HIS A 232 -1.97 -12.45 29.12
N THR A 233 -1.17 -11.46 29.49
CA THR A 233 0.17 -11.70 30.06
C THR A 233 0.03 -12.24 31.48
N SER A 234 1.12 -12.76 32.07
CA SER A 234 1.17 -13.14 33.48
C SER A 234 0.80 -12.00 34.45
N SER A 235 0.95 -10.76 34.01
CA SER A 235 0.53 -9.56 34.77
C SER A 235 -0.91 -9.12 34.49
N GLY A 236 -1.74 -9.91 33.79
CA GLY A 236 -3.14 -9.62 33.48
C GLY A 236 -3.37 -8.61 32.35
N ARG A 237 -2.32 -8.07 31.71
CA ARG A 237 -2.46 -7.14 30.58
C ARG A 237 -2.92 -7.86 29.31
N LYS A 238 -3.88 -7.27 28.59
CA LYS A 238 -4.28 -7.75 27.24
C LYS A 238 -3.10 -7.63 26.27
N LYS A 239 -2.80 -8.72 25.57
CA LYS A 239 -1.78 -8.79 24.52
C LYS A 239 -2.42 -9.31 23.23
N ARG A 240 -2.18 -8.63 22.10
CA ARG A 240 -2.60 -9.13 20.79
C ARG A 240 -1.82 -10.38 20.41
N VAL A 241 -2.54 -11.37 19.91
CA VAL A 241 -1.98 -12.56 19.27
C VAL A 241 -1.97 -12.34 17.76
N TYR A 242 -0.90 -12.78 17.13
CA TYR A 242 -0.73 -12.66 15.69
C TYR A 242 -0.48 -14.04 15.09
N ASP A 243 -0.87 -14.19 13.83
CA ASP A 243 -0.55 -15.36 13.03
C ASP A 243 0.95 -15.41 12.64
N ALA A 244 1.35 -16.50 12.00
CA ALA A 244 2.68 -16.61 11.41
C ALA A 244 2.89 -15.57 10.31
N PRO A 245 4.10 -14.95 10.21
CA PRO A 245 4.40 -14.00 9.16
C PRO A 245 4.24 -14.64 7.77
N ARG A 246 3.37 -14.06 6.94
CA ARG A 246 3.15 -14.48 5.54
C ARG A 246 3.07 -13.25 4.63
N THR A 247 3.52 -13.39 3.40
CA THR A 247 3.31 -12.36 2.38
C THR A 247 1.86 -12.36 1.92
N PRO A 248 1.31 -11.22 1.43
CA PRO A 248 0.00 -11.22 0.78
C PRO A 248 -0.12 -12.24 -0.35
N TYR A 249 0.95 -12.46 -1.13
CA TYR A 249 1.06 -13.49 -2.15
C TYR A 249 0.80 -14.89 -1.57
N GLN A 250 1.50 -15.27 -0.51
CA GLN A 250 1.29 -16.58 0.15
C GLN A 250 -0.13 -16.73 0.67
N ARG A 251 -0.72 -15.66 1.23
CA ARG A 251 -2.09 -15.69 1.72
C ARG A 251 -3.13 -15.86 0.61
N LEU A 252 -2.90 -15.31 -0.58
CA LEU A 252 -3.76 -15.53 -1.74
C LEU A 252 -3.69 -16.98 -2.23
N LEU A 253 -2.49 -17.56 -2.27
CA LEU A 253 -2.31 -18.97 -2.63
C LEU A 253 -3.03 -19.89 -1.62
N ASP A 254 -2.83 -19.63 -0.32
CA ASP A 254 -3.46 -20.41 0.76
C ASP A 254 -5.00 -20.32 0.75
N ALA A 255 -5.55 -19.19 0.31
CA ALA A 255 -6.99 -18.98 0.26
C ALA A 255 -7.69 -19.80 -0.85
N GLY A 256 -6.95 -20.30 -1.85
CA GLY A 256 -7.49 -21.14 -2.91
C GLY A 256 -8.53 -20.47 -3.82
N VAL A 257 -8.52 -19.13 -3.88
CA VAL A 257 -9.51 -18.32 -4.65
C VAL A 257 -9.05 -17.97 -6.06
N LEU A 258 -7.80 -18.30 -6.40
CA LEU A 258 -7.24 -18.04 -7.72
C LEU A 258 -7.66 -19.13 -8.70
N ASP A 259 -8.07 -18.75 -9.90
CA ASP A 259 -8.18 -19.70 -10.99
C ASP A 259 -6.78 -20.19 -11.46
N ILE A 260 -6.75 -21.21 -12.27
CA ILE A 260 -5.49 -21.85 -12.72
C ILE A 260 -4.59 -20.84 -13.46
N ALA A 261 -5.17 -19.97 -14.29
CA ALA A 261 -4.41 -19.00 -15.08
C ALA A 261 -3.84 -17.88 -14.18
N ALA A 262 -4.64 -17.34 -13.27
CA ALA A 262 -4.22 -16.33 -12.32
C ALA A 262 -3.15 -16.86 -11.35
N HIS A 263 -3.30 -18.10 -10.87
CA HIS A 263 -2.31 -18.78 -10.05
C HIS A 263 -0.96 -18.88 -10.76
N ALA A 264 -0.95 -19.45 -11.98
CA ALA A 264 0.26 -19.61 -12.77
C ALA A 264 0.92 -18.26 -13.11
N ALA A 265 0.13 -17.24 -13.45
CA ALA A 265 0.63 -15.89 -13.73
C ALA A 265 1.31 -15.28 -12.50
N LEU A 266 0.69 -15.43 -11.33
CA LEU A 266 1.20 -14.89 -10.07
C LEU A 266 2.49 -15.58 -9.62
N GLU A 267 2.59 -16.90 -9.78
CA GLU A 267 3.81 -17.66 -9.53
C GLU A 267 4.93 -17.27 -10.49
N ALA A 268 4.62 -17.13 -11.78
CA ALA A 268 5.59 -16.71 -12.78
C ALA A 268 6.13 -15.29 -12.52
N GLU A 269 5.27 -14.36 -12.06
CA GLU A 269 5.70 -13.04 -11.62
C GLU A 269 6.61 -13.15 -10.39
N HIS A 270 6.16 -13.87 -9.36
CA HIS A 270 6.91 -14.05 -8.11
C HIS A 270 8.32 -14.62 -8.37
N ALA A 271 8.44 -15.61 -9.24
CA ALA A 271 9.71 -16.26 -9.56
C ALA A 271 10.76 -15.30 -10.17
N LYS A 272 10.32 -14.25 -10.87
CA LYS A 272 11.19 -13.28 -11.56
C LYS A 272 11.65 -12.13 -10.69
N LEU A 273 11.12 -11.99 -9.46
CA LEU A 273 11.39 -10.82 -8.63
C LEU A 273 12.79 -10.87 -8.02
N ASN A 274 13.60 -9.87 -8.34
CA ASN A 274 14.89 -9.60 -7.73
C ASN A 274 14.76 -8.45 -6.73
N PRO A 275 14.82 -8.72 -5.40
CA PRO A 275 14.59 -7.71 -4.36
C PRO A 275 15.63 -6.57 -4.38
N ALA A 276 16.88 -6.86 -4.76
CA ALA A 276 17.93 -5.85 -4.83
C ALA A 276 17.73 -4.91 -6.03
N ALA A 277 17.39 -5.45 -7.20
CA ALA A 277 17.09 -4.66 -8.39
C ALA A 277 15.87 -3.75 -8.16
N ILE A 278 14.81 -4.29 -7.56
CA ILE A 278 13.63 -3.52 -7.17
C ILE A 278 14.02 -2.37 -6.23
N THR A 279 14.82 -2.65 -5.20
CA THR A 279 15.23 -1.64 -4.23
C THR A 279 16.08 -0.55 -4.89
N ARG A 280 17.05 -0.89 -5.73
CA ARG A 280 17.85 0.09 -6.48
C ARG A 280 17.00 0.97 -7.38
N ARG A 281 16.00 0.40 -8.04
CA ARG A 281 15.09 1.18 -8.90
C ARG A 281 14.19 2.10 -8.08
N ILE A 282 13.65 1.64 -6.95
CA ILE A 282 12.90 2.47 -6.01
C ILE A 282 13.74 3.68 -5.59
N LEU A 283 14.97 3.47 -5.12
CA LEU A 283 15.84 4.55 -4.67
C LEU A 283 16.14 5.57 -5.78
N ARG A 284 16.34 5.12 -7.02
CA ARG A 284 16.56 6.03 -8.17
C ARG A 284 15.34 6.89 -8.45
N ILE A 285 14.12 6.30 -8.43
CA ILE A 285 12.89 7.07 -8.66
C ILE A 285 12.64 8.04 -7.50
N GLN A 286 12.90 7.61 -6.27
CA GLN A 286 12.79 8.47 -5.09
C GLN A 286 13.70 9.69 -5.21
N GLN A 287 14.95 9.50 -5.68
CA GLN A 287 15.88 10.63 -5.88
C GLN A 287 15.34 11.58 -6.96
N GLN A 288 14.85 11.07 -8.09
CA GLN A 288 14.25 11.90 -9.14
C GLN A 288 13.06 12.73 -8.62
N LEU A 289 12.18 12.12 -7.81
CA LEU A 289 11.05 12.83 -7.19
C LEU A 289 11.50 13.92 -6.20
N VAL A 290 12.56 13.66 -5.44
CA VAL A 290 13.17 14.66 -4.53
C VAL A 290 13.76 15.82 -5.30
N ASP A 291 14.51 15.54 -6.38
CA ASP A 291 15.14 16.56 -7.22
C ASP A 291 14.09 17.47 -7.88
N LEU A 292 13.00 16.89 -8.40
CA LEU A 292 11.87 17.65 -8.97
C LEU A 292 11.19 18.54 -7.91
N ALA A 293 10.98 18.01 -6.71
CA ALA A 293 10.39 18.78 -5.62
C ALA A 293 11.29 19.93 -5.15
N ALA A 294 12.60 19.69 -5.08
CA ALA A 294 13.60 20.70 -4.73
C ALA A 294 13.68 21.83 -5.78
N ALA A 295 13.72 21.48 -7.07
CA ALA A 295 13.73 22.43 -8.17
C ALA A 295 12.51 23.37 -8.15
N ARG A 296 11.31 22.82 -7.88
CA ARG A 296 10.08 23.62 -7.74
C ARG A 296 10.16 24.61 -6.57
N THR A 297 10.71 24.20 -5.44
CA THR A 297 10.84 25.06 -4.26
C THR A 297 11.81 26.20 -4.50
N GLN A 298 12.88 25.98 -5.28
CA GLN A 298 13.85 27.02 -5.65
C GLN A 298 13.26 28.00 -6.67
N GLY A 299 12.48 27.52 -7.65
CA GLY A 299 11.82 28.37 -8.66
C GLY A 299 10.69 29.25 -8.12
N THR A 300 10.17 28.98 -6.91
CA THR A 300 9.15 29.78 -6.23
C THR A 300 9.72 30.80 -5.23
N ARG A 301 11.04 30.89 -5.03
CA ARG A 301 11.61 32.00 -4.27
C ARG A 301 11.59 33.25 -5.14
N PRO A 302 10.92 34.35 -4.73
CA PRO A 302 11.04 35.63 -5.43
C PRO A 302 12.54 36.03 -5.40
N ALA A 303 13.02 36.47 -6.56
CA ALA A 303 14.32 37.14 -6.64
C ALA A 303 14.25 38.35 -5.68
N GLY A 304 14.98 38.25 -4.57
CA GLY A 304 15.09 39.31 -3.57
C GLY A 304 15.82 40.55 -4.08
#